data_1f07c2d6fb8a66191ad506a546824f48
#
_entry.id   1f07c2d6fb8a66191ad506a546824f48
#
_cell.length_a   1.000
_cell.length_b   1.000
_cell.length_c   1.000
_cell.angle_alpha   90.00
_cell.angle_beta   90.00
_cell.angle_gamma   90.00
#
_symmetry.space_group_name_H-M   'P 1'
#
loop_
_entity.id
_entity.type
_entity.pdbx_description
1 polymer ?
#
loop_
_entity_poly.entity_id
_entity_poly.type
_entity_poly.pdbx_seq_one_letter_code
_entity_poly.pdbx_strand_id
1 'polypeptide(L)'
;LEWRSGCELLDLQRRGDRIQSIHVGCQGSTQTIHGTQWIDGSDLGDLIAMADAPYRWGWEAQETWNEPSAPDRKRLDQDAFFTEQPVQSPTWVVMGQLSGECPAQSSQTPAPPFERSLERFGLRTTLTYGRLPGGLVMLNWPLNGNDWHRGLQRSISSDPVQRELLAGEMQRHSCSFLEELARLSCGGLSRGEAFPSDKPHLALMPYWREGRRLKGQVTVTERDLLPVGEGALRASLSADSIAVGTYANDHHYPGEDWPLAPKSCRWGGRWTGTPFCIPYGALLSDSLCNLLAAEKCFSVSHMANGATRLQPLILNIGQAAGLAAALASQLETDPWDLHAEIIQRELINDSVAPAAVMPLWDWPGWHPHWRDAQMQALMHPDEVDWQGQLEQPGRNGLKLPRADQAPLESGAVEICGRLQKTDDQSYGLKTEQGSLSLITLEPGVERKLGELPHKSFVRLIAVENPWGGWWRILRILDQPN
;
A
#
# COMPACT_ATOMS: atom_id res chain seq x y z
N LEU A 1 -4.39 -22.73 15.11
CA LEU A 1 -4.55 -22.28 13.72
C LEU A 1 -4.42 -23.48 12.80
N GLU A 2 -5.40 -23.68 11.89
CA GLU A 2 -5.37 -24.72 10.87
C GLU A 2 -5.12 -24.07 9.50
N TRP A 3 -4.19 -24.62 8.73
CA TRP A 3 -3.86 -24.19 7.37
C TRP A 3 -4.19 -25.30 6.39
N ARG A 4 -4.97 -24.97 5.36
CA ARG A 4 -5.31 -25.92 4.26
C ARG A 4 -4.92 -25.28 2.93
N SER A 5 -4.00 -25.89 2.20
CA SER A 5 -3.55 -25.46 0.89
C SER A 5 -4.20 -26.28 -0.22
N GLY A 6 -4.25 -25.71 -1.45
CA GLY A 6 -4.80 -26.38 -2.61
C GLY A 6 -6.30 -26.65 -2.49
N CYS A 7 -7.01 -25.77 -1.79
CA CYS A 7 -8.46 -25.81 -1.66
C CYS A 7 -9.10 -24.74 -2.53
N GLU A 8 -10.23 -25.04 -3.13
CA GLU A 8 -11.07 -24.15 -3.91
C GLU A 8 -12.42 -23.98 -3.21
N LEU A 9 -12.91 -22.73 -3.10
CA LEU A 9 -14.25 -22.43 -2.62
C LEU A 9 -15.26 -22.82 -3.71
N LEU A 10 -16.16 -23.77 -3.42
CA LEU A 10 -17.10 -24.32 -4.38
C LEU A 10 -18.50 -23.74 -4.24
N ASP A 11 -18.97 -23.60 -3.00
CA ASP A 11 -20.33 -23.17 -2.67
C ASP A 11 -20.41 -22.77 -1.20
N LEU A 12 -21.51 -22.15 -0.80
CA LEU A 12 -21.81 -21.84 0.59
C LEU A 12 -23.30 -21.97 0.92
N GLN A 13 -23.60 -22.11 2.21
CA GLN A 13 -24.96 -22.08 2.74
C GLN A 13 -25.18 -20.80 3.54
N ARG A 14 -26.22 -20.07 3.20
CA ARG A 14 -26.65 -18.83 3.84
C ARG A 14 -28.08 -19.00 4.41
N ARG A 15 -28.31 -18.42 5.58
CA ARG A 15 -29.64 -18.29 6.16
C ARG A 15 -29.86 -16.86 6.62
N GLY A 16 -30.75 -16.15 5.95
CA GLY A 16 -31.00 -14.72 6.21
C GLY A 16 -29.74 -13.90 5.93
N ASP A 17 -29.30 -13.16 6.93
CA ASP A 17 -28.12 -12.28 6.92
C ASP A 17 -26.84 -12.95 7.43
N ARG A 18 -26.79 -14.31 7.41
CA ARG A 18 -25.69 -15.07 8.01
C ARG A 18 -25.21 -16.21 7.13
N ILE A 19 -23.93 -16.31 6.91
CA ILE A 19 -23.27 -17.49 6.33
C ILE A 19 -23.19 -18.58 7.39
N GLN A 20 -23.62 -19.80 7.08
CA GLN A 20 -23.65 -20.96 7.98
C GLN A 20 -22.46 -21.89 7.76
N SER A 21 -22.14 -22.13 6.51
CA SER A 21 -21.06 -23.04 6.11
C SER A 21 -20.58 -22.71 4.71
N ILE A 22 -19.35 -23.17 4.40
CA ILE A 22 -18.79 -23.17 3.05
C ILE A 22 -18.47 -24.61 2.63
N HIS A 23 -18.53 -24.86 1.33
CA HIS A 23 -18.07 -26.10 0.71
C HIS A 23 -16.75 -25.82 -0.01
N VAL A 24 -15.73 -26.58 0.34
CA VAL A 24 -14.40 -26.44 -0.26
C VAL A 24 -13.97 -27.76 -0.90
N GLY A 25 -13.44 -27.67 -2.12
CA GLY A 25 -12.77 -28.77 -2.81
C GLY A 25 -11.30 -28.79 -2.44
N CYS A 26 -10.84 -29.83 -1.77
CA CYS A 26 -9.45 -29.98 -1.37
C CYS A 26 -8.94 -31.36 -1.85
N GLN A 27 -7.92 -31.36 -2.69
CA GLN A 27 -7.24 -32.62 -3.14
C GLN A 27 -8.20 -33.73 -3.64
N GLY A 28 -9.21 -33.33 -4.41
CA GLY A 28 -10.18 -34.25 -4.99
C GLY A 28 -11.33 -34.69 -4.07
N SER A 29 -11.43 -34.14 -2.87
CA SER A 29 -12.56 -34.36 -1.95
C SER A 29 -13.26 -33.04 -1.64
N THR A 30 -14.58 -33.07 -1.45
CA THR A 30 -15.36 -31.92 -0.99
C THR A 30 -15.56 -32.00 0.52
N GLN A 31 -15.36 -30.90 1.22
CA GLN A 31 -15.53 -30.76 2.65
C GLN A 31 -16.48 -29.60 2.96
N THR A 32 -17.30 -29.78 4.00
CA THR A 32 -18.12 -28.68 4.55
C THR A 32 -17.43 -28.13 5.79
N ILE A 33 -17.23 -26.81 5.81
CA ILE A 33 -16.68 -26.11 6.96
C ILE A 33 -17.79 -25.25 7.55
N HIS A 34 -18.04 -25.39 8.86
CA HIS A 34 -18.95 -24.57 9.62
C HIS A 34 -18.16 -23.51 10.38
N GLY A 35 -18.68 -22.28 10.44
CA GLY A 35 -18.05 -21.16 11.13
C GLY A 35 -19.07 -20.17 11.67
N THR A 36 -18.69 -19.46 12.71
CA THR A 36 -19.50 -18.38 13.27
C THR A 36 -19.22 -17.04 12.57
N GLN A 37 -17.95 -16.79 12.22
CA GLN A 37 -17.50 -15.60 11.54
C GLN A 37 -16.74 -15.97 10.27
N TRP A 38 -16.84 -15.13 9.24
CA TRP A 38 -16.23 -15.34 7.94
C TRP A 38 -15.45 -14.11 7.51
N ILE A 39 -14.28 -14.34 6.95
CA ILE A 39 -13.42 -13.27 6.46
C ILE A 39 -13.06 -13.57 5.01
N ASP A 40 -13.41 -12.64 4.10
CA ASP A 40 -12.92 -12.69 2.72
C ASP A 40 -11.54 -12.02 2.65
N GLY A 41 -10.50 -12.83 2.50
CA GLY A 41 -9.12 -12.40 2.26
C GLY A 41 -8.66 -12.64 0.83
N SER A 42 -9.58 -12.87 -0.11
CA SER A 42 -9.24 -13.04 -1.51
C SER A 42 -8.99 -11.70 -2.22
N ASP A 43 -8.06 -11.70 -3.20
CA ASP A 43 -7.75 -10.51 -4.00
C ASP A 43 -8.96 -9.95 -4.78
N LEU A 44 -9.91 -10.82 -5.13
CA LEU A 44 -11.00 -10.49 -6.05
C LEU A 44 -12.39 -10.50 -5.38
N GLY A 45 -12.47 -10.69 -4.05
CA GLY A 45 -13.75 -10.72 -3.33
C GLY A 45 -14.59 -11.95 -3.69
N ASP A 46 -14.00 -13.14 -3.64
CA ASP A 46 -14.65 -14.35 -4.12
C ASP A 46 -15.72 -14.85 -3.14
N LEU A 47 -15.47 -14.77 -1.83
CA LEU A 47 -16.48 -15.13 -0.82
C LEU A 47 -17.61 -14.09 -0.79
N ILE A 48 -17.30 -12.82 -0.96
CA ILE A 48 -18.29 -11.74 -1.09
C ILE A 48 -19.27 -12.05 -2.22
N ALA A 49 -18.74 -12.38 -3.40
CA ALA A 49 -19.57 -12.70 -4.57
C ALA A 49 -20.38 -13.99 -4.37
N MET A 50 -19.77 -15.04 -3.83
CA MET A 50 -20.45 -16.32 -3.61
C MET A 50 -21.55 -16.21 -2.54
N ALA A 51 -21.33 -15.37 -1.53
CA ALA A 51 -22.32 -15.08 -0.50
C ALA A 51 -23.46 -14.17 -0.97
N ASP A 52 -23.44 -13.75 -2.23
CA ASP A 52 -24.39 -12.76 -2.77
C ASP A 52 -24.45 -11.48 -1.90
N ALA A 53 -23.30 -11.11 -1.33
CA ALA A 53 -23.16 -9.86 -0.62
C ALA A 53 -22.99 -8.72 -1.65
N PRO A 54 -23.66 -7.58 -1.48
CA PRO A 54 -23.53 -6.46 -2.40
C PRO A 54 -22.08 -5.99 -2.52
N TYR A 55 -21.62 -5.76 -3.74
CA TYR A 55 -20.28 -5.24 -4.04
C TYR A 55 -20.32 -4.23 -5.19
N ARG A 56 -19.22 -3.51 -5.37
CA ARG A 56 -18.93 -2.62 -6.49
C ARG A 56 -17.89 -3.25 -7.39
N TRP A 57 -18.04 -3.02 -8.68
CA TRP A 57 -17.09 -3.37 -9.71
C TRP A 57 -17.05 -2.28 -10.76
N GLY A 58 -15.87 -1.74 -11.03
CA GLY A 58 -15.74 -0.62 -11.95
C GLY A 58 -15.76 0.75 -11.26
N TRP A 59 -15.94 1.76 -12.06
CA TRP A 59 -15.86 3.16 -11.66
C TRP A 59 -17.14 3.66 -11.01
N GLU A 60 -17.01 4.58 -10.07
CA GLU A 60 -18.10 5.38 -9.56
C GLU A 60 -18.02 6.80 -10.15
N ALA A 61 -19.20 7.43 -10.33
CA ALA A 61 -19.24 8.80 -10.78
C ALA A 61 -18.90 9.77 -9.65
N GLN A 62 -18.29 10.91 -10.02
CA GLN A 62 -17.91 11.98 -9.10
C GLN A 62 -19.05 12.35 -8.14
N GLU A 63 -20.29 12.44 -8.66
CA GLU A 63 -21.46 12.85 -7.90
C GLU A 63 -21.85 11.86 -6.80
N THR A 64 -21.32 10.63 -6.82
CA THR A 64 -21.64 9.62 -5.80
C THR A 64 -21.11 10.02 -4.41
N TRP A 65 -19.88 10.52 -4.35
CA TRP A 65 -19.22 10.94 -3.10
C TRP A 65 -18.47 12.27 -3.22
N ASN A 66 -18.64 13.01 -4.33
CA ASN A 66 -17.91 14.24 -4.62
C ASN A 66 -16.38 14.03 -4.62
N GLU A 67 -15.92 12.91 -5.18
CA GLU A 67 -14.50 12.59 -5.31
C GLU A 67 -13.87 13.44 -6.42
N PRO A 68 -12.84 14.24 -6.13
CA PRO A 68 -12.32 15.20 -7.11
C PRO A 68 -11.67 14.54 -8.33
N SER A 69 -11.17 13.31 -8.20
CA SER A 69 -10.52 12.58 -9.30
C SER A 69 -11.45 11.64 -10.07
N ALA A 70 -12.69 11.42 -9.60
CA ALA A 70 -13.64 10.55 -10.28
C ALA A 70 -14.21 11.24 -11.54
N PRO A 71 -14.56 10.48 -12.59
CA PRO A 71 -15.24 11.03 -13.77
C PRO A 71 -16.66 11.50 -13.41
N ASP A 72 -17.13 12.55 -14.04
CA ASP A 72 -18.55 12.91 -13.96
C ASP A 72 -19.43 11.82 -14.59
N ARG A 73 -20.71 11.81 -14.23
CA ARG A 73 -21.69 10.82 -14.72
C ARG A 73 -21.74 10.77 -16.24
N LYS A 74 -21.74 11.92 -16.89
CA LYS A 74 -21.84 12.02 -18.34
C LYS A 74 -20.66 11.37 -19.05
N ARG A 75 -19.44 11.64 -18.56
CA ARG A 75 -18.22 11.03 -19.09
C ARG A 75 -18.21 9.52 -18.85
N LEU A 76 -18.57 9.09 -17.63
CA LEU A 76 -18.64 7.67 -17.27
C LEU A 76 -19.58 6.88 -18.18
N ASP A 77 -20.73 7.45 -18.56
CA ASP A 77 -21.74 6.79 -19.39
C ASP A 77 -21.42 6.82 -20.91
N GLN A 78 -20.58 7.74 -21.36
CA GLN A 78 -20.32 7.96 -22.79
C GLN A 78 -18.95 7.49 -23.29
N ASP A 79 -17.96 7.35 -22.42
CA ASP A 79 -16.60 6.99 -22.79
C ASP A 79 -16.39 5.47 -22.65
N ALA A 80 -16.11 4.79 -23.75
CA ALA A 80 -15.84 3.35 -23.80
C ALA A 80 -14.68 2.92 -22.90
N PHE A 81 -13.76 3.85 -22.58
CA PHE A 81 -12.64 3.60 -21.69
C PHE A 81 -13.07 2.92 -20.37
N PHE A 82 -14.14 3.40 -19.74
CA PHE A 82 -14.60 2.87 -18.44
C PHE A 82 -15.19 1.46 -18.51
N THR A 83 -15.67 1.06 -19.68
CA THR A 83 -16.13 -0.32 -19.93
C THR A 83 -14.96 -1.25 -20.28
N GLU A 84 -13.99 -0.77 -21.07
CA GLU A 84 -12.83 -1.53 -21.48
C GLU A 84 -11.81 -1.67 -20.32
N GLN A 85 -11.71 -0.66 -19.47
CA GLN A 85 -10.84 -0.57 -18.31
C GLN A 85 -11.66 -0.37 -17.02
N PRO A 86 -12.47 -1.37 -16.59
CA PRO A 86 -13.37 -1.22 -15.44
C PRO A 86 -12.63 -1.13 -14.12
N VAL A 87 -11.43 -1.70 -14.03
CA VAL A 87 -10.58 -1.72 -12.84
C VAL A 87 -9.14 -1.40 -13.21
N GLN A 88 -8.32 -1.11 -12.21
CA GLN A 88 -6.89 -0.89 -12.41
C GLN A 88 -6.22 -2.11 -13.02
N SER A 89 -5.28 -1.86 -13.92
CA SER A 89 -4.54 -2.90 -14.64
C SER A 89 -3.73 -3.78 -13.69
N PRO A 90 -3.91 -5.10 -13.69
CA PRO A 90 -3.10 -6.03 -12.92
C PRO A 90 -1.74 -6.25 -13.58
N THR A 91 -0.79 -6.78 -12.81
CA THR A 91 0.53 -7.18 -13.32
C THR A 91 0.83 -8.62 -12.94
N TRP A 92 1.27 -9.42 -13.87
CA TRP A 92 1.99 -10.64 -13.50
C TRP A 92 3.45 -10.29 -13.28
N VAL A 93 3.87 -10.19 -12.03
CA VAL A 93 5.24 -9.80 -11.69
C VAL A 93 6.23 -10.82 -12.25
N VAL A 94 7.27 -10.32 -12.93
CA VAL A 94 8.35 -11.13 -13.46
C VAL A 94 9.68 -10.69 -12.87
N MET A 95 10.52 -11.65 -12.55
CA MET A 95 11.83 -11.42 -11.96
C MET A 95 12.91 -11.48 -13.03
N GLY A 96 13.71 -10.43 -13.08
CA GLY A 96 14.96 -10.38 -13.81
C GLY A 96 16.17 -10.63 -12.91
N GLN A 97 17.30 -11.03 -13.51
CA GLN A 97 18.62 -11.13 -12.89
C GLN A 97 19.58 -10.22 -13.65
N LEU A 98 20.12 -9.22 -12.97
CA LEU A 98 21.16 -8.34 -13.53
C LEU A 98 22.52 -9.06 -13.53
N SER A 99 23.22 -8.95 -14.64
CA SER A 99 24.60 -9.38 -14.82
C SER A 99 25.48 -8.15 -15.09
N GLY A 100 26.25 -7.72 -14.07
CA GLY A 100 27.17 -6.59 -14.20
C GLY A 100 26.52 -5.20 -14.06
N GLU A 101 27.16 -4.18 -14.63
CA GLU A 101 26.66 -2.81 -14.63
C GLU A 101 25.49 -2.65 -15.61
N CYS A 102 24.44 -1.99 -15.15
CA CYS A 102 23.29 -1.68 -15.97
C CYS A 102 23.64 -0.58 -16.99
N PRO A 103 23.44 -0.80 -18.30
CA PRO A 103 23.65 0.26 -19.28
C PRO A 103 22.70 1.45 -19.02
N ALA A 104 23.25 2.65 -19.07
CA ALA A 104 22.49 3.87 -18.82
C ALA A 104 21.43 4.14 -19.89
N GLN A 105 21.74 3.76 -21.14
CA GLN A 105 20.88 3.94 -22.32
C GLN A 105 21.10 2.79 -23.30
N SER A 106 20.06 2.47 -24.07
CA SER A 106 20.15 1.56 -25.19
C SER A 106 20.35 2.36 -26.49
N SER A 107 21.16 1.83 -27.43
CA SER A 107 21.20 2.31 -28.81
C SER A 107 20.05 1.77 -29.67
N GLN A 108 19.25 0.87 -29.13
CA GLN A 108 18.12 0.22 -29.81
C GLN A 108 16.81 0.89 -29.41
N THR A 109 15.87 0.97 -30.36
CA THR A 109 14.51 1.46 -30.11
C THR A 109 13.68 0.37 -29.44
N PRO A 110 12.90 0.70 -28.38
CA PRO A 110 11.94 -0.22 -27.79
C PRO A 110 10.92 -0.71 -28.83
N ALA A 111 10.52 -1.97 -28.72
CA ALA A 111 9.50 -2.55 -29.58
C ALA A 111 8.09 -2.40 -28.98
N PRO A 112 7.03 -2.32 -29.83
CA PRO A 112 5.65 -2.36 -29.35
C PRO A 112 5.36 -3.62 -28.51
N PRO A 113 4.56 -3.50 -27.44
CA PRO A 113 3.84 -2.31 -26.97
C PRO A 113 4.60 -1.51 -25.89
N PHE A 114 5.89 -1.74 -25.69
CA PHE A 114 6.67 -1.32 -24.52
C PHE A 114 7.29 0.08 -24.64
N GLU A 115 7.18 0.73 -25.81
CA GLU A 115 7.82 2.02 -26.08
C GLU A 115 7.43 3.07 -25.04
N ARG A 116 6.15 3.18 -24.72
CA ARG A 116 5.63 4.23 -23.87
C ARG A 116 6.17 4.16 -22.44
N SER A 117 6.21 2.96 -21.85
CA SER A 117 6.78 2.75 -20.51
C SER A 117 8.27 3.11 -20.49
N LEU A 118 9.02 2.67 -21.52
CA LEU A 118 10.45 2.89 -21.59
C LEU A 118 10.83 4.33 -21.97
N GLU A 119 10.02 5.03 -22.76
CA GLU A 119 10.17 6.47 -23.00
C GLU A 119 9.93 7.29 -21.74
N ARG A 120 8.92 6.93 -20.96
CA ARG A 120 8.54 7.64 -19.72
C ARG A 120 9.57 7.46 -18.60
N PHE A 121 10.05 6.24 -18.38
CA PHE A 121 10.88 5.89 -17.22
C PHE A 121 12.36 5.72 -17.55
N GLY A 122 12.68 5.39 -18.78
CA GLY A 122 14.04 5.08 -19.23
C GLY A 122 14.51 3.67 -18.83
N LEU A 123 15.39 3.09 -19.62
CA LEU A 123 15.89 1.72 -19.43
C LEU A 123 16.55 1.55 -18.05
N ARG A 124 17.43 2.49 -17.66
CA ARG A 124 18.15 2.39 -16.37
C ARG A 124 17.19 2.33 -15.19
N THR A 125 16.23 3.24 -15.12
CA THR A 125 15.23 3.26 -14.04
C THR A 125 14.42 1.98 -14.03
N THR A 126 13.97 1.52 -15.21
CA THR A 126 13.21 0.27 -15.34
C THR A 126 13.98 -0.94 -14.81
N LEU A 127 15.31 -0.99 -14.99
CA LEU A 127 16.17 -2.07 -14.52
C LEU A 127 16.63 -1.95 -13.06
N THR A 128 16.48 -0.78 -12.42
CA THR A 128 17.03 -0.55 -11.09
C THR A 128 16.00 -0.25 -10.02
N TYR A 129 14.81 0.23 -10.36
CA TYR A 129 13.78 0.63 -9.39
C TYR A 129 13.31 -0.55 -8.51
N GLY A 130 13.04 -1.71 -9.10
CA GLY A 130 12.61 -2.92 -8.39
C GLY A 130 13.76 -3.83 -7.93
N ARG A 131 14.94 -3.29 -7.70
CA ARG A 131 16.15 -4.07 -7.38
C ARG A 131 16.08 -4.68 -5.98
N LEU A 132 16.48 -5.95 -5.91
CA LEU A 132 16.50 -6.76 -4.70
C LEU A 132 17.94 -7.27 -4.44
N PRO A 133 18.24 -7.79 -3.24
CA PRO A 133 19.51 -8.44 -2.95
C PRO A 133 19.86 -9.54 -3.96
N GLY A 134 21.15 -9.74 -4.21
CA GLY A 134 21.62 -10.75 -5.17
C GLY A 134 21.49 -10.35 -6.64
N GLY A 135 21.16 -9.09 -6.94
CA GLY A 135 21.02 -8.59 -8.32
C GLY A 135 19.69 -8.96 -8.98
N LEU A 136 18.73 -9.49 -8.23
CA LEU A 136 17.37 -9.68 -8.70
C LEU A 136 16.69 -8.33 -8.95
N VAL A 137 15.76 -8.30 -9.90
CA VAL A 137 14.93 -7.13 -10.22
C VAL A 137 13.49 -7.58 -10.36
N MET A 138 12.61 -7.01 -9.54
CA MET A 138 11.17 -7.16 -9.66
C MET A 138 10.65 -6.19 -10.72
N LEU A 139 10.01 -6.69 -11.76
CA LEU A 139 9.43 -5.90 -12.83
C LEU A 139 7.91 -5.79 -12.61
N ASN A 140 7.46 -4.55 -12.43
CA ASN A 140 6.06 -4.17 -12.18
C ASN A 140 5.85 -2.75 -12.73
N TRP A 141 5.71 -2.64 -14.07
CA TRP A 141 5.76 -1.36 -14.77
C TRP A 141 4.45 -0.99 -15.45
N PRO A 142 3.95 0.25 -15.22
CA PRO A 142 2.73 0.78 -15.86
C PRO A 142 2.97 1.20 -17.32
N LEU A 143 1.96 1.82 -17.93
CA LEU A 143 1.99 2.43 -19.26
C LEU A 143 2.46 1.47 -20.35
N ASN A 144 1.85 0.29 -20.42
CA ASN A 144 2.25 -0.78 -21.32
C ASN A 144 3.68 -1.32 -21.08
N GLY A 145 4.18 -1.26 -19.84
CA GLY A 145 5.26 -2.12 -19.38
C GLY A 145 4.76 -3.56 -19.28
N ASN A 146 4.79 -4.17 -18.09
CA ASN A 146 4.18 -5.49 -17.92
C ASN A 146 2.79 -5.49 -17.25
N ASP A 147 2.15 -4.33 -17.12
CA ASP A 147 0.74 -4.24 -16.77
C ASP A 147 -0.15 -4.76 -17.91
N TRP A 148 -1.22 -5.47 -17.54
CA TRP A 148 -2.18 -6.02 -18.49
C TRP A 148 -3.46 -5.21 -18.54
N HIS A 149 -3.95 -4.92 -19.75
CA HIS A 149 -5.04 -3.96 -19.96
C HIS A 149 -6.26 -4.53 -20.70
N ARG A 150 -6.29 -5.82 -21.05
CA ARG A 150 -7.33 -6.36 -21.91
C ARG A 150 -8.17 -7.43 -21.22
N GLY A 151 -9.49 -7.32 -21.38
CA GLY A 151 -10.42 -8.33 -20.91
C GLY A 151 -10.40 -8.55 -19.41
N LEU A 152 -10.25 -7.50 -18.62
CA LEU A 152 -10.10 -7.56 -17.16
C LEU A 152 -11.32 -8.15 -16.45
N GLN A 153 -12.51 -8.00 -17.02
CA GLN A 153 -13.76 -8.63 -16.52
C GLN A 153 -13.66 -10.16 -16.44
N ARG A 154 -12.76 -10.80 -17.19
CA ARG A 154 -12.52 -12.25 -17.10
C ARG A 154 -11.93 -12.66 -15.75
N SER A 155 -11.31 -11.75 -15.01
CA SER A 155 -10.75 -12.04 -13.67
C SER A 155 -11.83 -12.48 -12.67
N ILE A 156 -13.05 -11.96 -12.82
CA ILE A 156 -14.20 -12.26 -11.97
C ILE A 156 -15.23 -13.18 -12.65
N SER A 157 -14.87 -13.79 -13.77
CA SER A 157 -15.76 -14.74 -14.48
C SER A 157 -16.04 -15.97 -13.63
N SER A 158 -17.27 -16.46 -13.65
CA SER A 158 -17.63 -17.74 -13.08
C SER A 158 -17.05 -18.93 -13.87
N ASP A 159 -16.69 -18.71 -15.15
CA ASP A 159 -16.02 -19.71 -15.98
C ASP A 159 -14.51 -19.74 -15.68
N PRO A 160 -13.96 -20.81 -15.08
CA PRO A 160 -12.54 -20.93 -14.77
C PRO A 160 -11.66 -20.88 -16.02
N VAL A 161 -12.16 -21.31 -17.18
CA VAL A 161 -11.40 -21.26 -18.45
C VAL A 161 -11.09 -19.83 -18.83
N GLN A 162 -12.02 -18.89 -18.63
CA GLN A 162 -11.78 -17.48 -18.91
C GLN A 162 -10.71 -16.88 -17.99
N ARG A 163 -10.72 -17.25 -16.71
CA ARG A 163 -9.68 -16.81 -15.75
C ARG A 163 -8.30 -17.37 -16.12
N GLU A 164 -8.23 -18.64 -16.51
CA GLU A 164 -6.98 -19.28 -16.92
C GLU A 164 -6.41 -18.68 -18.22
N LEU A 165 -7.26 -18.41 -19.21
CA LEU A 165 -6.86 -17.72 -20.44
C LEU A 165 -6.28 -16.34 -20.15
N LEU A 166 -6.93 -15.55 -19.29
CA LEU A 166 -6.43 -14.25 -18.85
C LEU A 166 -5.07 -14.37 -18.16
N ALA A 167 -4.91 -15.32 -17.25
CA ALA A 167 -3.65 -15.59 -16.55
C ALA A 167 -2.52 -15.93 -17.53
N GLY A 168 -2.79 -16.79 -18.51
CA GLY A 168 -1.82 -17.16 -19.56
C GLY A 168 -1.42 -15.97 -20.44
N GLU A 169 -2.35 -15.07 -20.76
CA GLU A 169 -2.05 -13.83 -21.52
C GLU A 169 -1.15 -12.89 -20.72
N MET A 170 -1.46 -12.67 -19.43
CA MET A 170 -0.66 -11.83 -18.52
C MET A 170 0.76 -12.37 -18.37
N GLN A 171 0.93 -13.69 -18.17
CA GLN A 171 2.25 -14.32 -18.05
C GLN A 171 3.07 -14.12 -19.33
N ARG A 172 2.50 -14.37 -20.52
CA ARG A 172 3.19 -14.18 -21.80
C ARG A 172 3.61 -12.72 -21.99
N HIS A 173 2.73 -11.76 -21.68
CA HIS A 173 3.04 -10.34 -21.80
C HIS A 173 4.21 -9.94 -20.90
N SER A 174 4.22 -10.36 -19.61
CA SER A 174 5.32 -10.08 -18.70
C SER A 174 6.64 -10.74 -19.12
N CYS A 175 6.60 -11.97 -19.63
CA CYS A 175 7.80 -12.59 -20.21
C CYS A 175 8.33 -11.81 -21.44
N SER A 176 7.44 -11.36 -22.32
CA SER A 176 7.85 -10.55 -23.48
C SER A 176 8.47 -9.21 -23.07
N PHE A 177 7.97 -8.58 -21.99
CA PHE A 177 8.58 -7.37 -21.43
C PHE A 177 10.00 -7.65 -20.88
N LEU A 178 10.19 -8.73 -20.14
CA LEU A 178 11.51 -9.14 -19.66
C LEU A 178 12.48 -9.42 -20.83
N GLU A 179 12.03 -10.10 -21.89
CA GLU A 179 12.84 -10.39 -23.09
C GLU A 179 13.21 -9.10 -23.83
N GLU A 180 12.29 -8.14 -23.91
CA GLU A 180 12.59 -6.83 -24.50
C GLU A 180 13.63 -6.05 -23.67
N LEU A 181 13.53 -6.04 -22.35
CA LEU A 181 14.54 -5.43 -21.48
C LEU A 181 15.90 -6.14 -21.60
N ALA A 182 15.93 -7.46 -21.74
CA ALA A 182 17.15 -8.22 -21.99
C ALA A 182 17.80 -7.81 -23.33
N ARG A 183 17.00 -7.65 -24.37
CA ARG A 183 17.46 -7.17 -25.68
C ARG A 183 18.04 -5.76 -25.62
N LEU A 184 17.29 -4.83 -24.99
CA LEU A 184 17.69 -3.42 -24.88
C LEU A 184 18.92 -3.23 -23.98
N SER A 185 19.13 -4.09 -22.99
CA SER A 185 20.29 -4.08 -22.10
C SER A 185 21.49 -4.85 -22.66
N CYS A 186 21.44 -5.31 -23.92
CA CYS A 186 22.50 -6.11 -24.56
C CYS A 186 22.92 -7.34 -23.74
N GLY A 187 21.94 -8.02 -23.12
CA GLY A 187 22.17 -9.17 -22.26
C GLY A 187 22.54 -8.84 -20.81
N GLY A 188 22.46 -7.56 -20.41
CA GLY A 188 22.65 -7.13 -19.02
C GLY A 188 21.54 -7.59 -18.05
N LEU A 189 20.41 -8.09 -18.58
CA LEU A 189 19.31 -8.68 -17.85
C LEU A 189 19.01 -10.08 -18.39
N SER A 190 18.75 -11.02 -17.50
CA SER A 190 18.29 -12.38 -17.81
C SER A 190 17.09 -12.75 -16.91
N ARG A 191 16.52 -13.94 -17.08
CA ARG A 191 15.48 -14.46 -16.18
C ARG A 191 16.06 -14.70 -14.80
N GLY A 192 15.37 -14.19 -13.76
CA GLY A 192 15.74 -14.40 -12.38
C GLY A 192 15.01 -15.60 -11.77
N GLU A 193 15.65 -16.34 -10.88
CA GLU A 193 15.05 -17.45 -10.16
C GLU A 193 14.69 -17.00 -8.74
N ALA A 194 13.39 -16.74 -8.48
CA ALA A 194 12.92 -16.19 -7.22
C ALA A 194 11.76 -16.99 -6.59
N PHE A 195 11.03 -17.79 -7.37
CA PHE A 195 9.82 -18.47 -6.91
C PHE A 195 9.93 -19.99 -7.00
N PRO A 196 9.36 -20.74 -6.03
CA PRO A 196 9.39 -22.19 -5.99
C PRO A 196 8.33 -22.79 -6.95
N SER A 197 8.57 -22.69 -8.26
CA SER A 197 7.68 -23.21 -9.32
C SER A 197 8.48 -23.67 -10.53
N ASP A 198 7.81 -24.29 -11.49
CA ASP A 198 8.35 -24.64 -12.81
C ASP A 198 8.71 -23.41 -13.67
N LYS A 199 8.21 -22.24 -13.27
CA LYS A 199 8.53 -20.94 -13.87
C LYS A 199 9.11 -20.00 -12.80
N PRO A 200 10.33 -20.23 -12.32
CA PRO A 200 10.87 -19.55 -11.15
C PRO A 200 11.05 -18.03 -11.31
N HIS A 201 10.95 -17.51 -12.54
CA HIS A 201 10.97 -16.08 -12.87
C HIS A 201 9.60 -15.42 -12.82
N LEU A 202 8.50 -16.16 -12.74
CA LEU A 202 7.15 -15.62 -12.62
C LEU A 202 6.63 -15.75 -11.20
N ALA A 203 5.98 -14.70 -10.68
CA ALA A 203 5.26 -14.76 -9.41
C ALA A 203 4.24 -15.90 -9.43
N LEU A 204 3.94 -16.45 -8.25
CA LEU A 204 3.00 -17.58 -8.11
C LEU A 204 1.56 -17.21 -8.49
N MET A 205 1.24 -15.90 -8.41
CA MET A 205 -0.06 -15.33 -8.75
C MET A 205 0.13 -13.90 -9.29
N PRO A 206 -0.86 -13.36 -10.03
CA PRO A 206 -0.80 -11.97 -10.47
C PRO A 206 -0.99 -11.01 -9.30
N TYR A 207 -0.44 -9.83 -9.41
CA TYR A 207 -0.76 -8.71 -8.54
C TYR A 207 -2.05 -8.04 -9.06
N TRP A 208 -3.16 -8.41 -8.47
CA TRP A 208 -4.43 -7.72 -8.67
C TRP A 208 -4.42 -6.43 -7.87
N ARG A 209 -4.58 -5.28 -8.54
CA ARG A 209 -4.67 -3.98 -7.86
C ARG A 209 -6.06 -3.70 -7.33
N GLU A 210 -7.04 -4.26 -8.00
CA GLU A 210 -8.45 -4.06 -7.68
C GLU A 210 -9.26 -5.29 -8.06
N GLY A 211 -10.26 -5.60 -7.24
CA GLY A 211 -11.24 -6.65 -7.44
C GLY A 211 -12.67 -6.14 -7.20
N ARG A 212 -13.56 -7.03 -6.80
CA ARG A 212 -14.85 -6.64 -6.24
C ARG A 212 -14.60 -5.92 -4.92
N ARG A 213 -15.31 -4.84 -4.68
CA ARG A 213 -15.20 -4.01 -3.48
C ARG A 213 -16.53 -4.09 -2.73
N LEU A 214 -16.50 -4.64 -1.53
CA LEU A 214 -17.67 -4.83 -0.67
C LEU A 214 -18.50 -3.54 -0.57
N LYS A 215 -19.83 -3.62 -0.57
CA LYS A 215 -20.65 -2.57 0.00
C LYS A 215 -20.72 -2.79 1.50
N GLY A 216 -19.93 -2.01 2.22
CA GLY A 216 -19.85 -2.07 3.67
C GLY A 216 -20.70 -1.00 4.34
N GLN A 217 -20.76 -1.05 5.66
CA GLN A 217 -21.47 -0.06 6.48
C GLN A 217 -20.92 1.36 6.30
N VAL A 218 -19.61 1.46 6.02
CA VAL A 218 -18.92 2.70 5.63
C VAL A 218 -18.13 2.43 4.35
N THR A 219 -18.02 3.42 3.48
CA THR A 219 -17.16 3.35 2.30
C THR A 219 -16.03 4.36 2.43
N VAL A 220 -14.78 3.90 2.36
CA VAL A 220 -13.62 4.78 2.25
C VAL A 220 -13.59 5.38 0.86
N THR A 221 -13.56 6.71 0.78
CA THR A 221 -13.55 7.48 -0.45
C THR A 221 -12.23 8.23 -0.63
N GLU A 222 -11.98 8.78 -1.82
CA GLU A 222 -10.81 9.63 -2.04
C GLU A 222 -10.74 10.79 -1.04
N ARG A 223 -11.89 11.33 -0.63
CA ARG A 223 -11.96 12.44 0.33
C ARG A 223 -11.41 12.09 1.71
N ASP A 224 -11.50 10.82 2.11
CA ASP A 224 -10.96 10.34 3.39
C ASP A 224 -9.44 10.20 3.36
N LEU A 225 -8.84 10.27 2.17
CA LEU A 225 -7.41 10.11 1.96
C LEU A 225 -6.67 11.42 1.71
N LEU A 226 -7.39 12.46 1.28
CA LEU A 226 -6.80 13.76 0.94
C LEU A 226 -6.42 14.52 2.21
N PRO A 227 -5.42 15.45 2.12
CA PRO A 227 -5.09 16.34 3.22
C PRO A 227 -6.34 17.06 3.75
N VAL A 228 -6.48 17.16 5.07
CA VAL A 228 -7.62 17.81 5.74
C VAL A 228 -7.76 19.31 5.41
N GLY A 229 -6.70 19.92 4.89
CA GLY A 229 -6.67 21.31 4.43
C GLY A 229 -5.37 21.59 3.69
N GLU A 230 -5.23 22.80 3.14
CA GLU A 230 -4.02 23.23 2.45
C GLU A 230 -2.82 23.25 3.42
N GLY A 231 -1.73 22.60 3.03
CA GLY A 231 -0.53 22.45 3.87
C GLY A 231 -0.64 21.41 4.99
N ALA A 232 -1.76 20.72 5.12
CA ALA A 232 -1.90 19.64 6.09
C ALA A 232 -1.08 18.41 5.69
N LEU A 233 -0.53 17.73 6.70
CA LEU A 233 0.28 16.52 6.50
C LEU A 233 -0.46 15.22 6.86
N ARG A 234 -1.75 15.29 7.12
CA ARG A 234 -2.64 14.15 7.34
C ARG A 234 -4.02 14.36 6.72
N ALA A 235 -4.72 13.26 6.50
CA ALA A 235 -6.14 13.25 6.16
C ALA A 235 -7.02 13.41 7.43
N SER A 236 -8.33 13.38 7.23
CA SER A 236 -9.29 13.37 8.33
C SER A 236 -9.10 12.15 9.22
N LEU A 237 -9.34 12.32 10.53
CA LEU A 237 -9.29 11.24 11.50
C LEU A 237 -10.66 10.56 11.59
N SER A 238 -10.66 9.25 11.84
CA SER A 238 -11.87 8.46 12.07
C SER A 238 -11.88 7.92 13.49
N ALA A 239 -12.98 8.08 14.22
CA ALA A 239 -13.12 7.59 15.60
C ALA A 239 -13.11 6.06 15.69
N ASP A 240 -13.51 5.37 14.63
CA ASP A 240 -13.52 3.91 14.53
C ASP A 240 -12.35 3.37 13.67
N SER A 241 -11.26 4.15 13.53
CA SER A 241 -10.08 3.76 12.78
C SER A 241 -9.42 2.49 13.33
N ILE A 242 -9.14 1.53 12.44
CA ILE A 242 -8.48 0.24 12.79
C ILE A 242 -7.16 0.00 12.06
N ALA A 243 -6.80 0.87 11.15
CA ALA A 243 -5.54 0.82 10.42
C ALA A 243 -5.15 2.18 9.86
N VAL A 244 -3.86 2.38 9.61
CA VAL A 244 -3.29 3.61 9.04
C VAL A 244 -2.56 3.30 7.75
N GLY A 245 -2.89 4.03 6.67
CA GLY A 245 -2.19 4.01 5.40
C GLY A 245 -1.45 5.33 5.15
N THR A 246 -0.38 5.29 4.33
CA THR A 246 0.44 6.47 4.01
C THR A 246 0.85 6.55 2.53
N TYR A 247 0.22 5.82 1.65
CA TYR A 247 0.60 5.78 0.25
C TYR A 247 -0.01 6.93 -0.56
N ALA A 248 0.72 7.42 -1.56
CA ALA A 248 0.18 8.30 -2.58
C ALA A 248 -0.92 7.58 -3.37
N ASN A 249 -1.87 8.32 -3.93
CA ASN A 249 -2.85 7.71 -4.82
C ASN A 249 -2.15 7.36 -6.14
N ASP A 250 -2.22 6.08 -6.54
CA ASP A 250 -1.50 5.54 -7.68
C ASP A 250 -2.42 4.61 -8.48
N HIS A 251 -2.67 4.99 -9.73
CA HIS A 251 -3.57 4.30 -10.62
C HIS A 251 -2.88 3.83 -11.89
N HIS A 252 -3.19 2.63 -12.34
CA HIS A 252 -2.58 1.98 -13.49
C HIS A 252 -3.58 1.73 -14.61
N TYR A 253 -3.44 2.49 -15.70
CA TYR A 253 -4.25 2.37 -16.91
C TYR A 253 -3.37 2.40 -18.17
N PRO A 254 -3.86 1.95 -19.35
CA PRO A 254 -3.06 1.88 -20.59
C PRO A 254 -2.74 3.25 -21.18
N GLY A 255 -3.53 4.24 -20.85
CA GLY A 255 -3.42 5.58 -21.41
C GLY A 255 -2.38 6.46 -20.73
N GLU A 256 -2.68 7.73 -20.63
CA GLU A 256 -1.91 8.69 -19.84
C GLU A 256 -2.19 8.50 -18.35
N ASP A 257 -1.31 9.07 -17.51
CA ASP A 257 -1.55 9.12 -16.09
C ASP A 257 -2.93 9.73 -15.83
N TRP A 258 -3.74 9.07 -15.00
CA TRP A 258 -5.05 9.60 -14.62
C TRP A 258 -4.88 10.87 -13.77
N PRO A 259 -5.63 11.96 -14.05
CA PRO A 259 -5.51 13.18 -13.26
C PRO A 259 -6.04 12.94 -11.84
N LEU A 260 -5.14 12.86 -10.87
CA LEU A 260 -5.46 12.63 -9.46
C LEU A 260 -5.32 13.91 -8.65
N ALA A 261 -6.20 14.09 -7.68
CA ALA A 261 -6.05 15.15 -6.68
C ALA A 261 -4.74 14.97 -5.89
N PRO A 262 -4.02 16.06 -5.57
CA PRO A 262 -2.77 15.99 -4.84
C PRO A 262 -2.94 15.35 -3.47
N LYS A 263 -2.30 14.21 -3.24
CA LYS A 263 -2.34 13.45 -1.99
C LYS A 263 -0.96 13.33 -1.33
N SER A 264 0.09 13.67 -2.04
CA SER A 264 1.44 13.62 -1.49
C SER A 264 1.74 14.83 -0.62
N CYS A 265 2.51 14.63 0.44
CA CYS A 265 3.04 15.68 1.29
C CYS A 265 4.57 15.58 1.41
N ARG A 266 5.23 16.67 1.77
CA ARG A 266 6.65 16.70 2.10
C ARG A 266 6.84 16.40 3.57
N TRP A 267 7.63 15.38 3.85
CA TRP A 267 8.08 15.06 5.19
C TRP A 267 9.41 14.31 5.15
N GLY A 268 10.31 14.63 6.06
CA GLY A 268 11.61 13.97 6.14
C GLY A 268 12.48 14.18 4.90
N GLY A 269 12.36 15.31 4.20
CA GLY A 269 13.13 15.63 3.00
C GLY A 269 12.66 14.89 1.73
N ARG A 270 11.51 14.23 1.74
CA ARG A 270 10.97 13.46 0.61
C ARG A 270 9.47 13.67 0.41
N TRP A 271 8.99 13.37 -0.78
CA TRP A 271 7.56 13.20 -1.01
C TRP A 271 7.09 11.86 -0.44
N THR A 272 5.95 11.88 0.22
CA THR A 272 5.27 10.70 0.76
C THR A 272 3.78 10.85 0.62
N GLY A 273 3.02 9.77 0.79
CA GLY A 273 1.56 9.84 0.83
C GLY A 273 1.08 10.53 2.11
N THR A 274 -0.03 11.24 2.01
CA THR A 274 -0.75 11.75 3.18
C THR A 274 -1.25 10.57 4.02
N PRO A 275 -0.93 10.48 5.33
CA PRO A 275 -1.46 9.43 6.20
C PRO A 275 -2.97 9.56 6.38
N PHE A 276 -3.65 8.43 6.41
CA PHE A 276 -5.10 8.33 6.49
C PHE A 276 -5.55 7.14 7.34
N CYS A 277 -6.79 7.17 7.79
CA CYS A 277 -7.43 6.12 8.58
C CYS A 277 -8.25 5.16 7.73
N ILE A 278 -8.37 3.91 8.18
CA ILE A 278 -9.36 2.95 7.69
C ILE A 278 -10.37 2.71 8.81
N PRO A 279 -11.66 3.08 8.62
CA PRO A 279 -12.70 2.86 9.61
C PRO A 279 -13.10 1.39 9.68
N TYR A 280 -13.46 0.90 10.86
CA TYR A 280 -13.91 -0.48 11.09
C TYR A 280 -15.13 -0.83 10.25
N GLY A 281 -16.09 0.08 10.16
CA GLY A 281 -17.30 -0.10 9.35
C GLY A 281 -17.04 -0.39 7.85
N ALA A 282 -15.84 -0.09 7.34
CA ALA A 282 -15.47 -0.41 5.97
C ALA A 282 -15.15 -1.91 5.76
N LEU A 283 -14.89 -2.66 6.82
CA LEU A 283 -14.64 -4.10 6.77
C LEU A 283 -15.94 -4.91 6.88
N LEU A 284 -17.01 -4.30 7.39
CA LEU A 284 -18.28 -4.96 7.67
C LEU A 284 -19.19 -4.94 6.46
N SER A 285 -19.75 -6.09 6.08
CA SER A 285 -20.80 -6.15 5.07
C SER A 285 -22.03 -5.35 5.53
N ASP A 286 -22.71 -4.66 4.62
CA ASP A 286 -23.99 -3.99 4.90
C ASP A 286 -25.19 -4.95 4.97
N SER A 287 -25.01 -6.20 4.55
CA SER A 287 -26.08 -7.19 4.39
C SER A 287 -25.84 -8.52 5.10
N LEU A 288 -24.60 -8.81 5.55
CA LEU A 288 -24.24 -10.06 6.22
C LEU A 288 -23.52 -9.75 7.54
N CYS A 289 -24.17 -10.08 8.66
CA CYS A 289 -23.72 -9.71 10.00
C CYS A 289 -22.41 -10.40 10.44
N ASN A 290 -22.06 -11.53 9.80
CA ASN A 290 -20.90 -12.34 10.12
C ASN A 290 -19.87 -12.44 8.99
N LEU A 291 -19.89 -11.50 8.01
CA LEU A 291 -18.91 -11.39 6.94
C LEU A 291 -18.08 -10.11 7.08
N LEU A 292 -16.76 -10.29 7.12
CA LEU A 292 -15.77 -9.20 7.04
C LEU A 292 -14.95 -9.33 5.77
N ALA A 293 -14.46 -8.21 5.27
CA ALA A 293 -13.46 -8.14 4.21
C ALA A 293 -12.09 -7.77 4.78
N ALA A 294 -11.05 -8.50 4.42
CA ALA A 294 -9.70 -8.34 4.97
C ALA A 294 -8.61 -8.07 3.93
N GLU A 295 -8.96 -7.90 2.68
CA GLU A 295 -8.07 -7.63 1.56
C GLU A 295 -8.52 -6.35 0.82
N LYS A 296 -8.00 -6.09 -0.37
CA LYS A 296 -8.39 -4.95 -1.25
C LYS A 296 -9.89 -4.90 -1.56
N CYS A 297 -10.60 -5.98 -1.21
CA CYS A 297 -12.05 -6.12 -1.40
C CYS A 297 -12.90 -5.46 -0.30
N PHE A 298 -12.33 -4.80 0.69
CA PHE A 298 -13.11 -4.05 1.68
C PHE A 298 -13.88 -2.88 1.03
N SER A 299 -14.74 -2.21 1.80
CA SER A 299 -15.59 -1.14 1.27
C SER A 299 -14.80 0.15 1.00
N VAL A 300 -14.43 0.32 -0.26
CA VAL A 300 -13.60 1.42 -0.74
C VAL A 300 -14.09 1.86 -2.14
N SER A 301 -13.95 3.14 -2.48
CA SER A 301 -14.23 3.62 -3.84
C SER A 301 -13.13 3.21 -4.82
N HIS A 302 -13.41 3.26 -6.13
CA HIS A 302 -12.41 3.04 -7.17
C HIS A 302 -11.23 4.02 -7.02
N MET A 303 -11.52 5.31 -6.76
CA MET A 303 -10.50 6.34 -6.60
C MET A 303 -9.65 6.14 -5.34
N ALA A 304 -10.26 5.77 -4.23
CA ALA A 304 -9.51 5.53 -3.00
C ALA A 304 -8.68 4.23 -3.05
N ASN A 305 -9.07 3.24 -3.84
CA ASN A 305 -8.37 1.98 -3.97
C ASN A 305 -6.89 2.16 -4.37
N GLY A 306 -6.56 3.17 -5.19
CA GLY A 306 -5.19 3.46 -5.60
C GLY A 306 -4.20 3.68 -4.44
N ALA A 307 -4.69 4.17 -3.30
CA ALA A 307 -3.85 4.39 -2.12
C ALA A 307 -4.00 3.30 -1.04
N THR A 308 -5.10 2.54 -1.05
CA THR A 308 -5.42 1.60 0.04
C THR A 308 -5.00 0.16 -0.23
N ARG A 309 -4.52 -0.15 -1.42
CA ARG A 309 -4.20 -1.52 -1.89
C ARG A 309 -2.80 -2.03 -1.55
N LEU A 310 -1.98 -1.27 -0.83
CA LEU A 310 -0.61 -1.68 -0.52
C LEU A 310 -0.53 -2.68 0.63
N GLN A 311 0.37 -3.65 0.48
CA GLN A 311 0.55 -4.76 1.40
C GLN A 311 0.70 -4.35 2.87
N PRO A 312 1.48 -3.32 3.27
CA PRO A 312 1.57 -2.95 4.68
C PRO A 312 0.22 -2.58 5.30
N LEU A 313 -0.61 -1.83 4.57
CA LEU A 313 -1.96 -1.49 5.02
C LEU A 313 -2.87 -2.72 5.02
N ILE A 314 -2.82 -3.55 3.98
CA ILE A 314 -3.62 -4.76 3.86
C ILE A 314 -3.31 -5.76 4.98
N LEU A 315 -2.05 -5.89 5.39
CA LEU A 315 -1.66 -6.69 6.57
C LEU A 315 -2.33 -6.17 7.85
N ASN A 316 -2.37 -4.86 8.06
CA ASN A 316 -3.05 -4.28 9.23
C ASN A 316 -4.59 -4.48 9.15
N ILE A 317 -5.19 -4.33 7.97
CA ILE A 317 -6.62 -4.63 7.75
C ILE A 317 -6.90 -6.10 8.08
N GLY A 318 -6.06 -7.03 7.62
CA GLY A 318 -6.17 -8.46 7.91
C GLY A 318 -6.05 -8.76 9.41
N GLN A 319 -5.12 -8.11 10.09
CA GLN A 319 -4.96 -8.20 11.55
C GLN A 319 -6.22 -7.73 12.27
N ALA A 320 -6.76 -6.57 11.90
CA ALA A 320 -7.97 -6.01 12.50
C ALA A 320 -9.20 -6.89 12.25
N ALA A 321 -9.38 -7.39 11.02
CA ALA A 321 -10.48 -8.30 10.68
C ALA A 321 -10.40 -9.62 11.46
N GLY A 322 -9.20 -10.20 11.56
CA GLY A 322 -8.97 -11.43 12.34
C GLY A 322 -9.24 -11.23 13.83
N LEU A 323 -8.78 -10.11 14.39
CA LEU A 323 -9.04 -9.76 15.79
C LEU A 323 -10.54 -9.53 16.04
N ALA A 324 -11.22 -8.79 15.16
CA ALA A 324 -12.65 -8.54 15.27
C ALA A 324 -13.47 -9.84 15.25
N ALA A 325 -13.15 -10.76 14.32
CA ALA A 325 -13.81 -12.06 14.23
C ALA A 325 -13.57 -12.91 15.49
N ALA A 326 -12.35 -12.88 16.05
CA ALA A 326 -12.02 -13.59 17.28
C ALA A 326 -12.77 -13.03 18.48
N LEU A 327 -12.79 -11.70 18.64
CA LEU A 327 -13.52 -11.02 19.72
C LEU A 327 -15.02 -11.24 19.60
N ALA A 328 -15.60 -11.13 18.41
CA ALA A 328 -17.01 -11.41 18.17
C ALA A 328 -17.37 -12.85 18.57
N SER A 329 -16.52 -13.83 18.23
CA SER A 329 -16.72 -15.22 18.61
C SER A 329 -16.60 -15.43 20.13
N GLN A 330 -15.63 -14.78 20.79
CA GLN A 330 -15.44 -14.89 22.24
C GLN A 330 -16.57 -14.25 23.05
N LEU A 331 -17.10 -13.14 22.55
CA LEU A 331 -18.20 -12.40 23.20
C LEU A 331 -19.58 -12.91 22.78
N GLU A 332 -19.64 -13.95 21.96
CA GLU A 332 -20.88 -14.51 21.40
C GLU A 332 -21.78 -13.44 20.74
N THR A 333 -21.15 -12.50 20.01
CA THR A 333 -21.81 -11.39 19.32
C THR A 333 -21.47 -11.40 17.82
N ASP A 334 -22.09 -10.51 17.05
CA ASP A 334 -21.74 -10.30 15.65
C ASP A 334 -20.69 -9.19 15.49
N PRO A 335 -19.86 -9.22 14.43
CA PRO A 335 -18.98 -8.11 14.11
C PRO A 335 -19.69 -6.76 13.99
N TRP A 336 -20.97 -6.74 13.59
CA TRP A 336 -21.79 -5.52 13.53
C TRP A 336 -22.00 -4.85 14.87
N ASP A 337 -22.08 -5.64 15.94
CA ASP A 337 -22.37 -5.18 17.30
C ASP A 337 -21.09 -4.95 18.13
N LEU A 338 -19.92 -5.22 17.52
CA LEU A 338 -18.65 -5.05 18.19
C LEU A 338 -18.20 -3.59 18.14
N HIS A 339 -17.99 -2.99 19.30
CA HIS A 339 -17.47 -1.63 19.40
C HIS A 339 -16.02 -1.54 18.91
N ALA A 340 -15.74 -0.64 17.98
CA ALA A 340 -14.40 -0.43 17.41
C ALA A 340 -13.35 -0.14 18.50
N GLU A 341 -13.71 0.53 19.60
CA GLU A 341 -12.81 0.85 20.72
C GLU A 341 -12.15 -0.40 21.31
N ILE A 342 -12.86 -1.51 21.38
CA ILE A 342 -12.30 -2.77 21.91
C ILE A 342 -11.21 -3.28 20.96
N ILE A 343 -11.48 -3.27 19.66
CA ILE A 343 -10.51 -3.67 18.62
C ILE A 343 -9.28 -2.76 18.67
N GLN A 344 -9.49 -1.45 18.72
CA GLN A 344 -8.43 -0.44 18.74
C GLN A 344 -7.50 -0.62 19.95
N ARG A 345 -8.06 -0.82 21.13
CA ARG A 345 -7.28 -1.06 22.36
C ARG A 345 -6.44 -2.32 22.28
N GLU A 346 -7.00 -3.40 21.77
CA GLU A 346 -6.27 -4.65 21.58
C GLU A 346 -5.16 -4.49 20.52
N LEU A 347 -5.43 -3.84 19.38
CA LEU A 347 -4.43 -3.57 18.35
C LEU A 347 -3.23 -2.76 18.88
N ILE A 348 -3.50 -1.69 19.63
CA ILE A 348 -2.44 -0.84 20.20
C ILE A 348 -1.62 -1.60 21.25
N ASN A 349 -2.28 -2.40 22.09
CA ASN A 349 -1.66 -3.03 23.27
C ASN A 349 -1.12 -4.44 22.98
N ASP A 350 -1.33 -5.01 21.80
CA ASP A 350 -0.79 -6.33 21.46
C ASP A 350 0.72 -6.38 21.75
N SER A 351 1.14 -7.46 22.41
CA SER A 351 2.53 -7.60 22.86
C SER A 351 3.47 -8.09 21.75
N VAL A 352 2.93 -8.70 20.69
CA VAL A 352 3.68 -9.33 19.60
C VAL A 352 3.64 -8.49 18.34
N ALA A 353 2.45 -8.00 17.97
CA ALA A 353 2.22 -7.26 16.73
C ALA A 353 1.36 -6.00 16.99
N PRO A 354 1.85 -5.02 17.78
CA PRO A 354 1.10 -3.79 18.01
C PRO A 354 0.90 -3.03 16.69
N ALA A 355 -0.29 -2.47 16.49
CA ALA A 355 -0.64 -1.74 15.29
C ALA A 355 -1.14 -0.32 15.59
N ALA A 356 -0.73 0.63 14.75
CA ALA A 356 -1.22 2.00 14.80
C ALA A 356 -2.66 2.08 14.30
N VAL A 357 -3.50 2.81 15.01
CA VAL A 357 -4.86 3.15 14.60
C VAL A 357 -5.03 4.63 14.32
N MET A 358 -4.10 5.48 14.80
CA MET A 358 -4.08 6.92 14.58
C MET A 358 -2.81 7.34 13.84
N PRO A 359 -2.91 8.18 12.79
CA PRO A 359 -1.75 8.63 12.01
C PRO A 359 -0.98 9.73 12.75
N LEU A 360 0.12 9.36 13.39
CA LEU A 360 1.00 10.29 14.10
C LEU A 360 2.39 10.33 13.44
N TRP A 361 2.86 11.52 13.07
CA TRP A 361 4.20 11.69 12.50
C TRP A 361 5.33 11.73 13.53
N ASP A 362 5.05 12.17 14.75
CA ASP A 362 6.02 12.46 15.80
C ASP A 362 6.20 11.35 16.84
N TRP A 363 5.44 10.25 16.71
CA TRP A 363 5.53 9.10 17.62
C TRP A 363 5.83 7.81 16.85
N PRO A 364 7.11 7.49 16.56
CA PRO A 364 7.48 6.26 15.85
C PRO A 364 7.24 5.02 16.72
N GLY A 365 6.95 3.88 16.09
CA GLY A 365 6.59 2.63 16.78
C GLY A 365 7.68 2.07 17.73
N TRP A 366 8.93 2.51 17.58
CA TRP A 366 10.02 2.14 18.51
C TRP A 366 10.07 2.99 19.79
N HIS A 367 9.30 4.11 19.85
CA HIS A 367 9.33 5.00 21.03
C HIS A 367 8.66 4.34 22.24
N PRO A 368 9.25 4.39 23.47
CA PRO A 368 8.68 3.72 24.65
C PRO A 368 7.23 4.12 24.99
N HIS A 369 6.85 5.37 24.67
CA HIS A 369 5.51 5.91 24.91
C HIS A 369 4.63 5.94 23.66
N TRP A 370 4.96 5.16 22.62
CA TRP A 370 4.16 5.12 21.40
C TRP A 370 2.71 4.69 21.66
N ARG A 371 2.52 3.67 22.51
CA ARG A 371 1.18 3.18 22.88
C ARG A 371 0.36 4.26 23.61
N ASP A 372 0.98 4.97 24.53
CA ASP A 372 0.34 6.06 25.25
C ASP A 372 -0.09 7.18 24.27
N ALA A 373 0.75 7.51 23.32
CA ALA A 373 0.45 8.50 22.26
C ALA A 373 -0.72 8.05 21.37
N GLN A 374 -0.74 6.79 20.93
CA GLN A 374 -1.86 6.24 20.15
C GLN A 374 -3.17 6.28 20.95
N MET A 375 -3.14 5.87 22.23
CA MET A 375 -4.32 5.91 23.11
C MET A 375 -4.80 7.33 23.36
N GLN A 376 -3.89 8.28 23.56
CA GLN A 376 -4.26 9.69 23.74
C GLN A 376 -4.89 10.27 22.48
N ALA A 377 -4.28 10.06 21.32
CA ALA A 377 -4.80 10.51 20.03
C ALA A 377 -6.18 9.89 19.71
N LEU A 378 -6.42 8.64 20.13
CA LEU A 378 -7.71 7.98 19.98
C LEU A 378 -8.79 8.59 20.87
N MET A 379 -8.48 8.87 22.13
CA MET A 379 -9.42 9.48 23.10
C MET A 379 -9.64 10.98 22.85
N HIS A 380 -8.65 11.67 22.31
CA HIS A 380 -8.64 13.10 22.10
C HIS A 380 -8.14 13.44 20.69
N PRO A 381 -8.87 13.08 19.62
CA PRO A 381 -8.43 13.31 18.24
C PRO A 381 -8.27 14.79 17.88
N ASP A 382 -8.91 15.70 18.63
CA ASP A 382 -8.76 17.15 18.53
C ASP A 382 -7.39 17.67 19.01
N GLU A 383 -6.64 16.89 19.77
CA GLU A 383 -5.26 17.20 20.17
C GLU A 383 -4.24 16.87 19.06
N VAL A 384 -4.63 16.13 18.01
CA VAL A 384 -3.78 15.86 16.84
C VAL A 384 -3.96 16.98 15.82
N ASP A 385 -2.92 17.79 15.64
CA ASP A 385 -2.95 18.93 14.72
C ASP A 385 -3.00 18.53 13.23
N TRP A 386 -3.05 19.51 12.33
CA TRP A 386 -3.06 19.27 10.88
C TRP A 386 -1.73 18.71 10.34
N GLN A 387 -0.65 18.86 11.10
CA GLN A 387 0.66 18.29 10.79
C GLN A 387 0.79 16.84 11.25
N GLY A 388 -0.27 16.26 11.85
CA GLY A 388 -0.25 14.91 12.38
C GLY A 388 0.65 14.77 13.62
N GLN A 389 0.78 15.83 14.39
CA GLN A 389 1.55 15.87 15.63
C GLN A 389 0.62 15.93 16.83
N LEU A 390 1.01 15.26 17.90
CA LEU A 390 0.36 15.33 19.19
C LEU A 390 1.09 16.37 20.05
N GLU A 391 0.76 17.66 19.86
CA GLU A 391 1.57 18.80 20.31
C GLU A 391 1.71 18.96 21.81
N GLN A 392 0.72 18.56 22.57
CA GLN A 392 0.83 18.76 24.01
C GLN A 392 1.58 17.57 24.62
N PRO A 393 2.67 17.86 25.39
CA PRO A 393 3.16 16.90 26.35
C PRO A 393 1.95 16.68 27.27
N GLY A 394 1.14 15.72 26.87
CA GLY A 394 -0.19 15.59 27.35
C GLY A 394 -0.28 15.56 28.84
N ARG A 395 -1.48 15.54 29.35
CA ARG A 395 -1.79 15.38 30.78
C ARG A 395 -0.97 14.27 31.47
N ASN A 396 -0.31 13.40 30.67
CA ASN A 396 0.53 12.27 31.11
C ASN A 396 2.04 12.53 30.95
N GLY A 397 2.49 13.73 30.60
CA GLY A 397 3.92 14.06 30.52
C GLY A 397 4.68 13.41 29.36
N LEU A 398 4.01 13.08 28.26
CA LEU A 398 4.62 12.58 27.02
C LEU A 398 5.65 13.58 26.49
N LYS A 399 6.79 13.08 26.05
CA LYS A 399 7.86 13.89 25.45
C LYS A 399 8.10 13.41 24.02
N LEU A 400 8.16 14.34 23.08
CA LEU A 400 8.47 14.04 21.71
C LEU A 400 9.87 13.35 21.60
N PRO A 401 10.02 12.41 20.67
CA PRO A 401 11.30 11.77 20.40
C PRO A 401 12.39 12.78 20.07
N ARG A 402 13.59 12.57 20.59
CA ARG A 402 14.74 13.44 20.33
C ARG A 402 15.52 12.94 19.11
N ALA A 403 16.28 13.85 18.50
CA ALA A 403 17.12 13.58 17.32
C ALA A 403 18.23 12.52 17.56
N ASP A 404 18.51 12.17 18.81
CA ASP A 404 19.53 11.20 19.21
C ASP A 404 18.96 9.86 19.72
N GLN A 405 17.65 9.65 19.65
CA GLN A 405 16.97 8.46 20.23
C GLN A 405 16.76 7.30 19.24
N ALA A 406 16.81 7.55 17.92
CA ALA A 406 16.58 6.50 16.95
C ALA A 406 17.56 5.31 17.12
N PRO A 407 17.10 4.06 16.93
CA PRO A 407 17.97 2.90 16.93
C PRO A 407 19.04 2.99 15.83
N LEU A 408 20.24 2.49 16.07
CA LEU A 408 21.27 2.35 15.05
C LEU A 408 21.07 1.06 14.26
N GLU A 409 21.19 1.15 12.95
CA GLU A 409 21.06 0.04 12.03
C GLU A 409 22.44 -0.45 11.57
N SER A 410 22.50 -1.69 11.07
CA SER A 410 23.68 -2.21 10.41
C SER A 410 24.02 -1.37 9.18
N GLY A 411 25.29 -1.01 8.99
CA GLY A 411 25.74 -0.14 7.91
C GLY A 411 25.59 1.36 8.20
N ALA A 412 25.16 1.74 9.40
CA ALA A 412 25.13 3.14 9.80
C ALA A 412 26.57 3.67 9.97
N VAL A 413 26.84 4.81 9.33
CA VAL A 413 28.13 5.50 9.38
C VAL A 413 27.95 6.97 9.73
N GLU A 414 29.01 7.59 10.24
CA GLU A 414 29.05 9.03 10.46
C GLU A 414 29.39 9.75 9.15
N ILE A 415 28.60 10.75 8.80
CA ILE A 415 28.85 11.68 7.69
C ILE A 415 28.81 13.11 8.23
N CYS A 416 29.58 14.02 7.65
CA CYS A 416 29.58 15.40 8.04
C CYS A 416 29.71 16.35 6.83
N GLY A 417 29.17 17.55 6.98
CA GLY A 417 29.21 18.56 5.93
C GLY A 417 28.27 19.73 6.21
N ARG A 418 28.03 20.54 5.18
CA ARG A 418 27.11 21.66 5.25
C ARG A 418 25.72 21.29 4.76
N LEU A 419 24.73 21.45 5.64
CA LEU A 419 23.32 21.19 5.35
C LEU A 419 22.82 22.11 4.21
N GLN A 420 22.23 21.52 3.21
CA GLN A 420 21.55 22.22 2.13
C GLN A 420 20.04 22.01 2.30
N LYS A 421 19.28 23.09 2.29
CA LYS A 421 17.82 23.08 2.33
C LYS A 421 17.34 23.79 1.07
N THR A 422 16.37 23.18 0.41
CA THR A 422 15.71 23.77 -0.78
C THR A 422 14.32 24.30 -0.40
N ASP A 423 13.76 25.17 -1.21
CA ASP A 423 12.43 25.77 -0.99
C ASP A 423 11.32 24.70 -0.96
N ASP A 424 11.55 23.57 -1.62
CA ASP A 424 10.63 22.43 -1.61
C ASP A 424 10.82 21.47 -0.40
N GLN A 425 11.54 21.91 0.65
CA GLN A 425 11.84 21.14 1.86
C GLN A 425 12.64 19.84 1.61
N SER A 426 13.41 19.77 0.54
CA SER A 426 14.41 18.72 0.35
C SER A 426 15.66 19.02 1.16
N TYR A 427 16.35 17.95 1.60
CA TYR A 427 17.59 18.05 2.35
C TYR A 427 18.77 17.51 1.55
N GLY A 428 19.91 18.15 1.66
CA GLY A 428 21.18 17.70 1.12
C GLY A 428 22.32 17.97 2.08
N LEU A 429 23.46 17.33 1.84
CA LEU A 429 24.71 17.54 2.58
C LEU A 429 25.83 17.81 1.58
N LYS A 430 26.43 19.00 1.65
CA LYS A 430 27.63 19.30 0.88
C LYS A 430 28.85 18.86 1.67
N THR A 431 29.54 17.83 1.20
CA THR A 431 30.78 17.28 1.74
C THR A 431 31.98 17.69 0.89
N GLU A 432 33.18 17.32 1.28
CA GLU A 432 34.40 17.49 0.46
C GLU A 432 34.37 16.64 -0.80
N GLN A 433 33.65 15.51 -0.77
CA GLN A 433 33.58 14.55 -1.88
C GLN A 433 32.43 14.82 -2.86
N GLY A 434 31.52 15.74 -2.51
CA GLY A 434 30.36 16.08 -3.34
C GLY A 434 29.10 16.39 -2.53
N SER A 435 27.96 16.38 -3.21
CA SER A 435 26.65 16.62 -2.59
C SER A 435 25.90 15.30 -2.44
N LEU A 436 25.39 15.03 -1.25
CA LEU A 436 24.56 13.88 -0.90
C LEU A 436 23.10 14.33 -0.76
N SER A 437 22.18 13.55 -1.28
CA SER A 437 20.74 13.70 -1.01
C SER A 437 20.41 13.05 0.33
N LEU A 438 19.65 13.73 1.17
CA LEU A 438 19.31 13.28 2.53
C LEU A 438 17.81 13.11 2.70
N ILE A 439 17.43 12.04 3.41
CA ILE A 439 16.07 11.86 3.92
C ILE A 439 16.12 11.43 5.40
N THR A 440 15.00 11.54 6.10
CA THR A 440 14.83 10.94 7.42
C THR A 440 13.44 10.34 7.59
N LEU A 441 13.34 9.34 8.48
CA LEU A 441 12.09 8.80 9.00
C LEU A 441 11.91 9.12 10.49
N GLU A 442 12.84 9.89 11.06
CA GLU A 442 12.91 10.17 12.48
C GLU A 442 12.34 11.56 12.80
N PRO A 443 11.25 11.64 13.60
CA PRO A 443 10.59 12.92 13.88
C PRO A 443 11.51 13.95 14.54
N GLY A 444 12.34 13.52 15.48
CA GLY A 444 13.30 14.40 16.13
C GLY A 444 14.36 14.95 15.19
N VAL A 445 14.78 14.13 14.20
CA VAL A 445 15.73 14.57 13.16
C VAL A 445 15.08 15.57 12.23
N GLU A 446 13.85 15.28 11.76
CA GLU A 446 13.09 16.19 10.88
C GLU A 446 12.90 17.56 11.51
N ARG A 447 12.46 17.60 12.77
CA ARG A 447 12.29 18.85 13.52
C ARG A 447 13.61 19.60 13.63
N LYS A 448 14.67 18.91 14.03
CA LYS A 448 16.01 19.55 14.18
C LYS A 448 16.57 20.06 12.86
N LEU A 449 16.41 19.32 11.76
CA LEU A 449 16.78 19.78 10.43
C LEU A 449 15.96 21.02 10.03
N GLY A 450 14.68 21.06 10.36
CA GLY A 450 13.80 22.20 10.14
C GLY A 450 14.29 23.47 10.85
N GLU A 451 14.75 23.36 12.09
CA GLU A 451 15.25 24.45 12.93
C GLU A 451 16.64 24.97 12.50
N LEU A 452 17.51 24.11 11.96
CA LEU A 452 18.87 24.48 11.59
C LEU A 452 18.89 25.43 10.40
N PRO A 453 19.72 26.49 10.41
CA PRO A 453 19.90 27.36 9.25
C PRO A 453 20.47 26.63 8.03
N HIS A 454 20.13 27.11 6.83
CA HIS A 454 20.79 26.66 5.61
C HIS A 454 22.30 26.87 5.70
N LYS A 455 23.11 25.91 5.22
CA LYS A 455 24.58 25.85 5.30
C LYS A 455 25.17 25.62 6.70
N SER A 456 24.37 25.32 7.73
CA SER A 456 24.92 24.87 9.01
C SER A 456 25.83 23.65 8.81
N PHE A 457 26.95 23.60 9.53
CA PHE A 457 27.75 22.37 9.58
C PHE A 457 27.06 21.37 10.50
N VAL A 458 26.91 20.13 10.04
CA VAL A 458 26.25 19.07 10.79
C VAL A 458 27.07 17.79 10.74
N ARG A 459 26.95 16.99 11.82
CA ARG A 459 27.44 15.63 11.91
C ARG A 459 26.24 14.71 12.08
N LEU A 460 26.15 13.71 11.24
CA LEU A 460 24.96 12.84 11.11
C LEU A 460 25.38 11.38 11.18
N ILE A 461 24.58 10.54 11.83
CA ILE A 461 24.61 9.09 11.61
C ILE A 461 23.57 8.77 10.55
N ALA A 462 24.02 8.14 9.48
CA ALA A 462 23.15 7.84 8.33
C ALA A 462 23.49 6.49 7.69
N VAL A 463 22.52 5.94 6.96
CA VAL A 463 22.63 4.71 6.16
C VAL A 463 22.51 5.08 4.69
N GLU A 464 23.44 4.63 3.88
CA GLU A 464 23.41 4.82 2.43
C GLU A 464 22.34 3.91 1.79
N ASN A 465 21.57 4.48 0.85
CA ASN A 465 20.85 3.71 -0.13
C ASN A 465 21.59 3.77 -1.49
N PRO A 466 22.41 2.78 -1.81
CA PRO A 466 23.24 2.81 -3.02
C PRO A 466 22.40 2.76 -4.31
N TRP A 467 21.15 2.32 -4.22
CA TRP A 467 20.23 2.17 -5.36
C TRP A 467 19.45 3.45 -5.64
N GLY A 468 19.03 4.16 -4.56
CA GLY A 468 18.27 5.40 -4.64
C GLY A 468 19.13 6.66 -4.74
N GLY A 469 20.43 6.55 -4.49
CA GLY A 469 21.36 7.69 -4.49
C GLY A 469 21.08 8.69 -3.36
N TRP A 470 20.53 8.25 -2.24
CA TRP A 470 20.23 9.06 -1.07
C TRP A 470 20.68 8.38 0.22
N TRP A 471 20.86 9.21 1.27
CA TRP A 471 21.23 8.79 2.60
C TRP A 471 20.09 9.00 3.58
N ARG A 472 19.76 7.98 4.40
CA ARG A 472 18.76 8.09 5.45
C ARG A 472 19.45 8.45 6.77
N ILE A 473 19.09 9.62 7.31
CA ILE A 473 19.58 10.12 8.59
C ILE A 473 18.84 9.40 9.71
N LEU A 474 19.59 8.80 10.63
CA LEU A 474 19.08 8.19 11.85
C LEU A 474 19.23 9.14 13.04
N ARG A 475 20.35 9.88 13.12
CA ARG A 475 20.67 10.79 14.23
C ARG A 475 21.41 12.03 13.77
N ILE A 476 21.20 13.12 14.51
CA ILE A 476 22.06 14.31 14.45
C ILE A 476 22.94 14.28 15.70
N LEU A 477 24.25 14.30 15.48
CA LEU A 477 25.21 14.38 16.57
C LEU A 477 25.37 15.83 17.03
N ASP A 478 25.40 16.05 18.35
CA ASP A 478 25.73 17.38 18.89
C ASP A 478 27.11 17.80 18.43
N GLN A 479 27.28 19.09 18.12
CA GLN A 479 28.62 19.61 17.83
C GLN A 479 29.47 19.50 19.11
N PRO A 480 30.74 19.04 19.03
CA PRO A 480 31.65 19.25 20.15
C PRO A 480 31.75 20.75 20.40
N ASN A 481 31.44 21.17 21.63
CA ASN A 481 31.67 22.56 22.11
C ASN A 481 33.07 23.03 21.82
#